data_aaaa4d4c5ee552d7c082c0d35a609be0
#
_entry.id   aaaa4d4c5ee552d7c082c0d35a609be0
#
_cell.length_a   1.000
_cell.length_b   1.000
_cell.length_c   1.000
_cell.angle_alpha   90.00
_cell.angle_beta   90.00
_cell.angle_gamma   90.00
#
_symmetry.space_group_name_H-M   'P 1'
#
loop_
_entity.id
_entity.type
_entity.pdbx_description
1 polymer ?
#
loop_
_entity_poly.entity_id
_entity_poly.type
_entity_poly.pdbx_seq_one_letter_code
_entity_poly.pdbx_strand_id
1 'polypeptide(L)'
;MNNKPAHEIRNGGVKVTIWLNEDQGKTRYSATVSRSYKAGEEWKQTTSFLKSHLSKLSTALAQAEQWIAEREPAATEAQAA
;
A
#
# COMPACT_ATOMS: atom_id res chain seq x y z
N MET A 1 1.63 -17.40 7.47
CA MET A 1 1.45 -16.90 8.37
C MET A 1 2.24 -15.79 8.63
N ASN A 2 3.27 -15.55 8.17
CA ASN A 2 4.02 -14.42 8.46
C ASN A 2 3.91 -13.44 7.36
N ASN A 3 3.10 -12.44 7.54
CA ASN A 3 3.01 -11.37 6.56
C ASN A 3 4.05 -10.34 6.91
N LYS A 4 4.98 -10.15 6.03
CA LYS A 4 5.99 -9.14 6.23
C LYS A 4 5.83 -8.05 5.20
N PRO A 5 6.04 -6.79 5.58
CA PRO A 5 5.99 -5.71 4.61
C PRO A 5 7.09 -5.90 3.59
N ALA A 6 6.72 -5.95 2.32
CA ALA A 6 7.71 -6.06 1.26
C ALA A 6 8.25 -4.69 0.90
N HIS A 7 7.42 -3.67 1.06
CA HIS A 7 7.82 -2.32 0.67
C HIS A 7 6.85 -1.34 1.27
N GLU A 8 7.30 -0.12 1.52
CA GLU A 8 6.45 0.94 2.01
C GLU A 8 6.66 2.17 1.17
N ILE A 9 5.57 2.88 0.90
CA ILE A 9 5.62 4.12 0.16
C ILE A 9 4.98 5.18 1.04
N ARG A 10 5.69 6.26 1.27
CA ARG A 10 5.19 7.34 2.09
C ARG A 10 5.11 8.61 1.28
N ASN A 11 4.04 9.34 1.48
CA ASN A 11 3.83 10.57 0.78
C ASN A 11 3.05 11.51 1.70
N GLY A 12 3.76 12.38 2.40
CA GLY A 12 3.11 13.37 3.24
C GLY A 12 2.16 12.81 4.25
N GLY A 13 2.48 11.92 5.08
CA GLY A 13 1.59 11.37 6.09
C GLY A 13 0.78 10.19 5.62
N VAL A 14 0.66 10.00 4.31
CA VAL A 14 -0.02 8.86 3.76
C VAL A 14 1.00 7.74 3.58
N LYS A 15 0.62 6.54 3.95
CA LYS A 15 1.51 5.40 3.84
C LYS A 15 0.80 4.26 3.16
N VAL A 16 1.44 3.67 2.17
CA VAL A 16 0.97 2.46 1.52
C VAL A 16 1.97 1.37 1.83
N THR A 17 1.50 0.30 2.43
CA THR A 17 2.36 -0.82 2.78
C THR A 17 2.03 -1.97 1.86
N ILE A 18 3.03 -2.50 1.19
CA ILE A 18 2.85 -3.62 0.29
C ILE A 18 3.28 -4.88 1.03
N TRP A 19 2.41 -5.86 1.04
CA TRP A 19 2.62 -7.10 1.76
C TRP A 19 2.80 -8.23 0.78
N LEU A 20 3.71 -9.11 1.12
CA LEU A 20 3.95 -10.31 0.33
C LEU A 20 3.24 -11.46 1.01
N ASN A 21 2.34 -12.10 0.29
CA ASN A 21 1.60 -13.24 0.84
C ASN A 21 1.88 -14.45 -0.01
N GLU A 22 2.11 -15.57 0.65
CA GLU A 22 2.30 -16.83 -0.05
C GLU A 22 1.20 -17.77 0.36
N ASP A 23 0.56 -18.37 -0.62
CA ASP A 23 -0.57 -19.23 -0.37
C ASP A 23 -0.55 -20.35 -1.38
N GLN A 24 -0.40 -21.58 -0.90
CA GLN A 24 -0.41 -22.75 -1.77
C GLN A 24 0.56 -22.64 -2.92
N GLY A 25 1.74 -22.18 -2.64
CA GLY A 25 2.77 -22.08 -3.65
C GLY A 25 2.64 -20.88 -4.56
N LYS A 26 1.66 -20.03 -4.31
CA LYS A 26 1.50 -18.83 -5.11
C LYS A 26 1.88 -17.62 -4.28
N THR A 27 2.48 -16.68 -4.95
CA THR A 27 2.90 -15.44 -4.30
C THR A 27 1.98 -14.33 -4.76
N ARG A 28 1.46 -13.58 -3.80
CA ARG A 28 0.59 -12.47 -4.10
C ARG A 28 1.04 -11.26 -3.32
N TYR A 29 0.83 -10.11 -3.91
CA TYR A 29 1.09 -8.87 -3.21
C TYR A 29 -0.24 -8.21 -2.89
N SER A 30 -0.34 -7.63 -1.72
CA SER A 30 -1.49 -6.84 -1.36
C SER A 30 -1.00 -5.54 -0.78
N ALA A 31 -1.87 -4.58 -0.66
CA ALA A 31 -1.49 -3.27 -0.17
C ALA A 31 -2.51 -2.77 0.82
N THR A 32 -2.04 -2.15 1.88
CA THR A 32 -2.90 -1.49 2.83
C THR A 32 -2.50 -0.02 2.89
N VAL A 33 -3.43 0.83 3.20
CA VAL A 33 -3.19 2.25 3.25
C VAL A 33 -3.54 2.76 4.63
N SER A 34 -2.79 3.77 5.07
CA SER A 34 -3.08 4.40 6.34
C SER A 34 -2.54 5.81 6.30
N ARG A 35 -3.00 6.60 7.23
CA ARG A 35 -2.57 7.98 7.37
C ARG A 35 -2.22 8.21 8.82
N SER A 36 -1.10 8.85 9.07
CA SER A 36 -0.68 9.18 10.42
C SER A 36 -1.04 10.63 10.70
N TYR A 37 -1.50 10.90 11.88
CA TYR A 37 -1.78 12.26 12.28
C TYR A 37 -1.44 12.40 13.75
N LYS A 38 -1.21 13.63 14.16
CA LYS A 38 -0.85 13.90 15.54
C LYS A 38 -2.06 14.46 16.25
N ALA A 39 -2.43 13.83 17.35
CA ALA A 39 -3.53 14.28 18.16
C ALA A 39 -2.95 14.60 19.53
N GLY A 40 -2.82 15.90 19.83
CA GLY A 40 -2.15 16.29 21.06
C GLY A 40 -0.69 15.92 20.98
N GLU A 41 -0.25 15.06 21.86
CA GLU A 41 1.14 14.64 21.84
C GLU A 41 1.30 13.21 21.36
N GLU A 42 0.24 12.62 20.83
CA GLU A 42 0.29 11.24 20.38
C GLU A 42 0.13 11.15 18.90
N TRP A 43 0.81 10.21 18.30
CA TRP A 43 0.65 9.91 16.89
C TRP A 43 -0.37 8.81 16.74
N LYS A 44 -1.33 9.00 15.87
CA LYS A 44 -2.37 8.03 15.63
C LYS A 44 -2.45 7.70 14.15
N GLN A 45 -3.05 6.58 13.86
CA GLN A 45 -3.21 6.16 12.49
C GLN A 45 -4.68 5.95 12.18
N THR A 46 -5.04 6.20 10.95
CA THR A 46 -6.42 6.05 10.52
C THR A 46 -6.43 5.62 9.06
N THR A 47 -7.53 4.99 8.66
CA THR A 47 -7.73 4.69 7.25
C THR A 47 -8.68 5.67 6.60
N SER A 48 -9.05 6.71 7.30
CA SER A 48 -9.88 7.77 6.74
C SER A 48 -8.99 8.86 6.16
N PHE A 49 -9.35 9.35 4.99
CA PHE A 49 -8.55 10.34 4.32
C PHE A 49 -9.38 11.55 3.98
N LEU A 50 -8.83 12.73 4.22
CA LEU A 50 -9.50 13.97 3.88
C LEU A 50 -9.25 14.25 2.41
N LYS A 51 -10.06 15.17 1.87
CA LYS A 51 -9.93 15.50 0.46
C LYS A 51 -8.51 15.91 0.12
N SER A 52 -7.87 16.66 0.99
CA SER A 52 -6.51 17.12 0.71
C SER A 52 -5.50 15.98 0.70
N HIS A 53 -5.86 14.83 1.25
CA HIS A 53 -4.94 13.70 1.25
C HIS A 53 -5.17 12.75 0.08
N LEU A 54 -6.27 12.90 -0.63
CA LEU A 54 -6.61 11.94 -1.67
C LEU A 54 -5.63 12.00 -2.83
N SER A 55 -5.14 13.18 -3.12
CA SER A 55 -4.17 13.32 -4.19
C SER A 55 -2.86 12.61 -3.82
N LYS A 56 -2.44 12.75 -2.58
CA LYS A 56 -1.23 12.10 -2.12
C LYS A 56 -1.41 10.59 -2.07
N LEU A 57 -2.59 10.15 -1.68
CA LEU A 57 -2.88 8.72 -1.66
C LEU A 57 -2.86 8.16 -3.07
N SER A 58 -3.44 8.87 -4.01
CA SER A 58 -3.48 8.43 -5.39
C SER A 58 -2.08 8.27 -5.95
N THR A 59 -1.20 9.22 -5.67
CA THR A 59 0.18 9.14 -6.13
C THR A 59 0.89 7.95 -5.49
N ALA A 60 0.69 7.73 -4.20
CA ALA A 60 1.33 6.63 -3.51
C ALA A 60 0.82 5.30 -4.03
N LEU A 61 -0.48 5.21 -4.32
CA LEU A 61 -1.04 3.98 -4.85
C LEU A 61 -0.53 3.68 -6.24
N ALA A 62 -0.34 4.70 -7.06
CA ALA A 62 0.20 4.49 -8.39
C ALA A 62 1.62 3.95 -8.30
N GLN A 63 2.40 4.46 -7.37
CA GLN A 63 3.74 3.95 -7.17
C GLN A 63 3.73 2.53 -6.67
N ALA A 64 2.78 2.20 -5.79
CA ALA A 64 2.67 0.85 -5.27
C ALA A 64 2.31 -0.12 -6.39
N GLU A 65 1.39 0.29 -7.25
CA GLU A 65 0.96 -0.55 -8.34
C GLU A 65 2.13 -0.82 -9.29
N GLN A 66 2.91 0.20 -9.56
CA GLN A 66 4.04 0.03 -10.45
C GLN A 66 5.08 -0.90 -9.82
N TRP A 67 5.32 -0.73 -8.52
CA TRP A 67 6.28 -1.56 -7.82
C TRP A 67 5.88 -3.04 -7.89
N ILE A 68 4.59 -3.31 -7.70
CA ILE A 68 4.10 -4.68 -7.75
C ILE A 68 4.16 -5.21 -9.18
N ALA A 69 3.80 -4.38 -10.15
CA ALA A 69 3.80 -4.82 -11.55
C ALA A 69 5.18 -5.22 -12.01
N GLU A 70 6.20 -4.56 -11.50
CA GLU A 70 7.57 -4.90 -11.87
C GLU A 70 7.96 -6.26 -11.33
N ARG A 71 7.30 -6.73 -10.29
CA ARG A 71 7.61 -7.99 -9.65
C ARG A 71 6.64 -9.11 -9.99
N GLU A 72 5.46 -8.74 -10.46
CA GLU A 72 4.45 -9.71 -10.82
C GLU A 72 3.79 -9.37 -12.14
N PRO A 73 4.54 -9.30 -13.21
CA PRO A 73 3.92 -8.89 -14.48
C PRO A 73 2.82 -9.84 -14.95
N ALA A 74 2.98 -11.11 -14.70
CA ALA A 74 1.97 -12.05 -15.14
C ALA A 74 0.68 -11.90 -14.35
N ALA A 75 0.82 -11.68 -13.05
CA ALA A 75 -0.34 -11.48 -12.21
C ALA A 75 -1.07 -10.21 -12.60
N THR A 76 -0.33 -9.19 -12.99
CA THR A 76 -0.93 -7.95 -13.39
C THR A 76 -1.82 -8.15 -14.61
N GLU A 77 -1.37 -8.95 -15.53
CA GLU A 77 -2.19 -9.22 -16.66
C GLU A 77 -3.46 -9.89 -16.27
N ALA A 78 -3.39 -10.85 -15.40
CA ALA A 78 -4.57 -11.60 -15.02
C ALA A 78 -5.59 -10.69 -14.39
N GLN A 79 -5.16 -9.63 -13.76
CA GLN A 79 -6.09 -8.79 -13.11
C GLN A 79 -6.58 -7.65 -13.93
N ALA A 80 -6.10 -7.51 -15.09
CA ALA A 80 -6.54 -6.42 -15.93
C ALA A 80 -7.98 -6.59 -16.35
N ALA A 81 -8.52 -7.73 -16.22
CA ALA A 81 -9.90 -7.98 -16.64
C ALA A 81 -10.92 -7.38 -15.69
#